data_50a244c899a161d306b813b8dca7223f
#
_entry.id   50a244c899a161d306b813b8dca7223f
#
_cell.length_a   1.000
_cell.length_b   1.000
_cell.length_c   1.000
_cell.angle_alpha   90.00
_cell.angle_beta   90.00
_cell.angle_gamma   90.00
#
_symmetry.space_group_name_H-M   'P 1'
#
loop_
_entity.id
_entity.type
_entity.pdbx_description
1 polymer ?
#
loop_
_entity_poly.entity_id
_entity_poly.type
_entity_poly.pdbx_seq_one_letter_code
_entity_poly.pdbx_strand_id
1 'polypeptide(L)'
;MLLNRKSGFASLLIVLAMTGSLLNANPAEAAVSYVEGTDQAAVMYDPLMVNTFSMQMSPADFDSLKSPNVGWDNEGEWRETRMSFTMAGKVYGPYVVGVHLKGAWGSWRDVYGKAAFKIKMDAFVAGQTLLGVSRITLNNMVQDPSYIHEALTYRLFRNLGIPAPRTGYANVSLNGINYGLHLNVETPNKQMLKRWGVSSKHLYKGAVPYFPDFYRGSEWMFAVESGSQADVSDLTNFLALQDSDGETWFNNMSNVLDMEALTVGWATEFFTGHWDGYVLNRNNYFINFDDNGKVMMLPWGVDQTWNGGLDYGSSPALLTNKCWNYEPCFAIYRQSMAKVSRIARNLNLPLMATNVSAAINAHVRTDPFGSGLTSAAWAQNNTIWRLRDQLAILSSTVQPYDTTLSSVRVNNLAYNQGQTVYLAAGTKTVSIQVTTSQGLAKAELQPMGTLRPGLNSAWVVVTSANKKTFTSHKIPLYVYSNLVNYSSVSFHANSAVPTFEGLTNTGLLESSLKSTINIQIEVTMAKPKTLTTAKAKTLMASRVNYIVSKLKASGISPMKITQTLTATGTANTLQVAAKYTK
;
A
#
# COMPACT_ATOMS: atom_id res chain seq x y z
N MET A 1 -55.12 -37.55 54.20
CA MET A 1 -55.69 -38.55 53.23
C MET A 1 -54.68 -38.61 52.10
N LEU A 2 -53.77 -39.46 52.25
CA LEU A 2 -53.30 -40.55 51.46
C LEU A 2 -53.61 -40.46 49.95
N LEU A 3 -52.58 -40.42 49.12
CA LEU A 3 -52.22 -41.53 48.25
C LEU A 3 -50.94 -41.27 47.49
N ASN A 4 -49.97 -42.13 47.71
CA ASN A 4 -48.76 -42.43 46.96
C ASN A 4 -49.01 -42.73 45.49
N ARG A 5 -48.17 -42.21 44.59
CA ARG A 5 -47.75 -42.96 43.40
C ARG A 5 -46.33 -42.66 43.02
N LYS A 6 -45.46 -43.63 43.19
CA LYS A 6 -44.14 -43.74 42.56
C LYS A 6 -44.30 -43.96 41.06
N SER A 7 -43.58 -43.27 40.25
CA SER A 7 -43.26 -43.70 38.88
C SER A 7 -41.79 -43.39 38.60
N GLY A 8 -41.07 -44.47 38.24
CA GLY A 8 -39.63 -44.47 38.07
C GLY A 8 -39.18 -43.73 36.82
N PHE A 9 -38.10 -43.05 36.94
CA PHE A 9 -37.34 -42.52 35.82
C PHE A 9 -36.38 -43.61 35.33
N ALA A 10 -36.62 -44.11 34.11
CA ALA A 10 -35.66 -44.90 33.36
C ALA A 10 -34.62 -43.97 32.77
N SER A 11 -33.39 -44.11 33.22
CA SER A 11 -32.23 -43.41 32.65
C SER A 11 -31.89 -44.04 31.30
N LEU A 12 -32.14 -43.30 30.23
CA LEU A 12 -31.69 -43.65 28.89
C LEU A 12 -30.27 -43.13 28.69
N LEU A 13 -29.26 -44.01 28.78
CA LEU A 13 -27.90 -43.73 28.41
C LEU A 13 -27.83 -43.65 26.87
N ILE A 14 -27.70 -42.44 26.33
CA ILE A 14 -27.32 -42.24 24.94
C ILE A 14 -25.80 -42.28 24.85
N VAL A 15 -25.25 -43.37 24.37
CA VAL A 15 -23.85 -43.46 23.96
C VAL A 15 -23.70 -42.72 22.63
N LEU A 16 -23.19 -41.51 22.65
CA LEU A 16 -22.76 -40.82 21.44
C LEU A 16 -21.42 -41.44 20.98
N ALA A 17 -21.48 -42.25 19.93
CA ALA A 17 -20.30 -42.66 19.18
C ALA A 17 -19.69 -41.40 18.51
N MET A 18 -18.61 -40.88 19.05
CA MET A 18 -17.79 -39.91 18.35
C MET A 18 -17.05 -40.63 17.21
N THR A 19 -17.62 -40.61 16.02
CA THR A 19 -16.85 -40.84 14.79
C THR A 19 -15.94 -39.66 14.60
N GLY A 20 -14.64 -39.89 14.75
CA GLY A 20 -13.61 -38.92 14.49
C GLY A 20 -13.65 -38.45 13.04
N SER A 21 -14.23 -37.30 12.82
CA SER A 21 -13.98 -36.53 11.60
C SER A 21 -12.51 -36.08 11.65
N LEU A 22 -11.67 -36.69 10.85
CA LEU A 22 -10.39 -36.15 10.49
C LEU A 22 -10.64 -34.73 9.91
N LEU A 23 -10.46 -33.75 10.75
CA LEU A 23 -10.36 -32.36 10.30
C LEU A 23 -9.22 -32.34 9.29
N ASN A 24 -9.55 -32.26 8.02
CA ASN A 24 -8.61 -31.81 7.01
C ASN A 24 -8.06 -30.47 7.51
N ALA A 25 -6.83 -30.47 8.01
CA ALA A 25 -6.09 -29.26 8.26
C ALA A 25 -6.03 -28.52 6.91
N ASN A 26 -6.74 -27.42 6.81
CA ASN A 26 -6.55 -26.47 5.74
C ASN A 26 -5.04 -26.19 5.66
N PRO A 27 -4.45 -26.15 4.46
CA PRO A 27 -3.06 -25.72 4.33
C PRO A 27 -2.95 -24.39 5.08
N ALA A 28 -1.96 -24.29 5.98
CA ALA A 28 -1.74 -23.12 6.81
C ALA A 28 -1.91 -21.88 5.95
N GLU A 29 -2.90 -21.05 6.27
CA GLU A 29 -3.06 -19.74 5.66
C GLU A 29 -1.69 -19.06 5.81
N ALA A 30 -1.03 -18.74 4.68
CA ALA A 30 0.24 -18.04 4.71
C ALA A 30 0.06 -16.81 5.59
N ALA A 31 0.87 -16.69 6.64
CA ALA A 31 0.75 -15.59 7.59
C ALA A 31 0.68 -14.27 6.81
N VAL A 32 -0.42 -13.55 6.95
CA VAL A 32 -0.61 -12.27 6.24
C VAL A 32 0.44 -11.31 6.77
N SER A 33 1.38 -10.90 5.91
CA SER A 33 2.36 -9.88 6.28
C SER A 33 1.69 -8.52 6.34
N TYR A 34 1.83 -7.83 7.46
CA TYR A 34 1.40 -6.43 7.62
C TYR A 34 2.54 -5.45 7.40
N VAL A 35 3.78 -5.93 7.24
CA VAL A 35 4.93 -5.11 6.87
C VAL A 35 4.78 -4.64 5.44
N GLU A 36 4.89 -3.33 5.24
CA GLU A 36 4.74 -2.72 3.93
C GLU A 36 6.06 -2.10 3.46
N GLY A 37 6.55 -2.62 2.35
CA GLY A 37 7.80 -2.19 1.74
C GLY A 37 8.97 -3.12 2.05
N THR A 38 10.02 -2.97 1.24
CA THR A 38 11.29 -3.71 1.35
C THR A 38 12.45 -2.77 1.68
N ASP A 39 12.15 -1.49 1.93
CA ASP A 39 13.15 -0.51 2.33
C ASP A 39 13.60 -0.74 3.79
N GLN A 40 14.73 -0.15 4.16
CA GLN A 40 15.29 -0.32 5.50
C GLN A 40 14.38 0.21 6.61
N ALA A 41 13.51 1.19 6.30
CA ALA A 41 12.59 1.78 7.25
C ALA A 41 11.35 0.91 7.53
N ALA A 42 11.11 -0.16 6.76
CA ALA A 42 9.92 -1.02 6.93
C ALA A 42 9.78 -1.56 8.36
N VAL A 43 10.90 -1.80 9.07
CA VAL A 43 10.90 -2.22 10.48
C VAL A 43 10.27 -1.20 11.43
N MET A 44 10.25 0.07 11.07
CA MET A 44 9.61 1.14 11.85
C MET A 44 8.07 1.10 11.77
N TYR A 45 7.54 0.43 10.76
CA TYR A 45 6.14 0.50 10.33
C TYR A 45 5.49 -0.90 10.26
N ASP A 46 5.90 -1.80 11.15
CA ASP A 46 5.20 -3.06 11.36
C ASP A 46 4.16 -2.88 12.49
N PRO A 47 2.84 -2.92 12.19
CA PRO A 47 1.81 -2.72 13.20
C PRO A 47 1.68 -3.89 14.19
N LEU A 48 2.36 -5.00 13.97
CA LEU A 48 2.42 -6.12 14.92
C LEU A 48 3.61 -6.04 15.88
N MET A 49 4.46 -5.02 15.73
CA MET A 49 5.64 -4.82 16.55
C MET A 49 5.55 -3.51 17.32
N VAL A 50 5.83 -3.55 18.63
CA VAL A 50 5.95 -2.33 19.43
C VAL A 50 7.43 -2.05 19.68
N ASN A 51 7.92 -0.96 19.08
CA ASN A 51 9.27 -0.47 19.22
C ASN A 51 9.44 0.35 20.51
N THR A 52 10.67 0.74 20.87
CA THR A 52 10.94 1.63 22.01
C THR A 52 11.73 2.83 21.52
N PHE A 53 11.21 4.03 21.79
CA PHE A 53 11.80 5.30 21.43
C PHE A 53 12.09 6.12 22.68
N SER A 54 13.37 6.39 22.97
CA SER A 54 13.82 7.06 24.17
C SER A 54 14.47 8.39 23.84
N MET A 55 13.99 9.43 24.46
CA MET A 55 14.43 10.83 24.28
C MET A 55 15.07 11.37 25.55
N GLN A 56 16.14 12.15 25.38
CA GLN A 56 16.84 12.87 26.44
C GLN A 56 17.11 14.29 25.97
N MET A 57 16.59 15.28 26.67
CA MET A 57 16.82 16.71 26.39
C MET A 57 17.26 17.44 27.66
N SER A 58 17.81 18.63 27.51
CA SER A 58 18.20 19.45 28.62
C SER A 58 16.98 19.86 29.47
N PRO A 59 17.16 20.15 30.77
CA PRO A 59 16.07 20.69 31.58
C PRO A 59 15.48 21.99 31.01
N ALA A 60 16.32 22.85 30.40
CA ALA A 60 15.86 24.10 29.81
C ALA A 60 14.99 23.86 28.57
N ASP A 61 15.37 22.89 27.68
CA ASP A 61 14.57 22.51 26.53
C ASP A 61 13.25 21.88 26.96
N PHE A 62 13.29 20.99 27.95
CA PHE A 62 12.08 20.38 28.52
C PHE A 62 11.14 21.44 29.10
N ASP A 63 11.68 22.41 29.86
CA ASP A 63 10.88 23.49 30.44
C ASP A 63 10.30 24.40 29.36
N SER A 64 11.01 24.60 28.25
CA SER A 64 10.50 25.39 27.11
C SER A 64 9.30 24.75 26.42
N LEU A 65 9.15 23.42 26.45
CA LEU A 65 7.96 22.70 25.95
C LEU A 65 6.72 22.92 26.83
N LYS A 66 6.89 23.44 28.06
CA LYS A 66 5.81 23.82 28.98
C LYS A 66 5.30 25.23 28.73
N SER A 67 5.92 25.97 27.81
CA SER A 67 5.57 27.36 27.53
C SER A 67 4.12 27.47 27.06
N PRO A 68 3.35 28.45 27.58
CA PRO A 68 2.01 28.74 27.12
C PRO A 68 1.96 29.20 25.65
N ASN A 69 3.12 29.53 25.06
CA ASN A 69 3.26 29.87 23.64
C ASN A 69 3.41 28.66 22.73
N VAL A 70 3.50 27.44 23.27
CA VAL A 70 3.48 26.20 22.51
C VAL A 70 2.06 25.62 22.58
N GLY A 71 1.41 25.54 21.44
CA GLY A 71 0.03 25.08 21.34
C GLY A 71 -0.26 24.48 19.98
N TRP A 72 -1.53 24.21 19.73
CA TRP A 72 -1.98 23.57 18.50
C TRP A 72 -1.76 24.42 17.23
N ASP A 73 -1.68 25.74 17.37
CA ASP A 73 -1.44 26.75 16.33
C ASP A 73 0.04 27.17 16.23
N ASN A 74 0.85 26.78 17.23
CA ASN A 74 2.26 27.08 17.30
C ASN A 74 3.02 25.86 17.81
N GLU A 75 3.58 25.07 16.89
CA GLU A 75 4.39 23.89 17.21
C GLU A 75 5.72 24.26 17.91
N GLY A 76 6.09 25.54 17.91
CA GLY A 76 7.31 26.06 18.51
C GLY A 76 8.57 25.71 17.72
N GLU A 77 9.72 26.04 18.31
CA GLU A 77 11.01 25.72 17.73
C GLU A 77 11.43 24.27 17.98
N TRP A 78 12.33 23.76 17.14
CA TRP A 78 12.94 22.46 17.38
C TRP A 78 13.84 22.48 18.60
N ARG A 79 13.61 21.59 19.57
CA ARG A 79 14.43 21.40 20.77
C ARG A 79 15.47 20.32 20.52
N GLU A 80 16.73 20.59 20.87
CA GLU A 80 17.79 19.61 20.75
C GLU A 80 17.54 18.43 21.69
N THR A 81 17.54 17.23 21.14
CA THR A 81 17.19 16.02 21.87
C THR A 81 18.10 14.89 21.44
N ARG A 82 18.64 14.12 22.37
CA ARG A 82 19.32 12.85 22.07
C ARG A 82 18.29 11.74 22.04
N MET A 83 18.21 11.02 20.95
CA MET A 83 17.18 10.00 20.76
C MET A 83 17.78 8.66 20.37
N SER A 84 17.33 7.60 21.05
CA SER A 84 17.66 6.21 20.74
C SER A 84 16.40 5.46 20.37
N PHE A 85 16.56 4.52 19.43
CA PHE A 85 15.48 3.72 18.88
C PHE A 85 15.83 2.24 19.03
N THR A 86 14.98 1.48 19.71
CA THR A 86 15.11 0.02 19.76
C THR A 86 14.02 -0.60 18.92
N MET A 87 14.42 -1.27 17.84
CA MET A 87 13.52 -1.85 16.84
C MET A 87 13.99 -3.25 16.49
N ALA A 88 13.08 -4.23 16.55
CA ALA A 88 13.39 -5.65 16.30
C ALA A 88 14.65 -6.13 17.08
N GLY A 89 14.80 -5.69 18.33
CA GLY A 89 15.93 -6.05 19.19
C GLY A 89 17.24 -5.31 18.90
N LYS A 90 17.29 -4.44 17.89
CA LYS A 90 18.46 -3.64 17.53
C LYS A 90 18.32 -2.21 18.03
N VAL A 91 19.41 -1.68 18.61
CA VAL A 91 19.49 -0.27 19.07
C VAL A 91 20.14 0.59 17.98
N TYR A 92 19.52 1.74 17.70
CA TYR A 92 20.03 2.77 16.80
C TYR A 92 20.19 4.08 17.57
N GLY A 93 21.28 4.78 17.34
CA GLY A 93 21.60 6.03 18.02
C GLY A 93 22.55 5.83 19.24
N PRO A 94 22.64 6.84 20.17
CA PRO A 94 21.81 8.04 20.18
C PRO A 94 22.10 8.99 19.04
N TYR A 95 21.04 9.57 18.45
CA TYR A 95 21.11 10.64 17.46
C TYR A 95 20.79 11.99 18.11
N VAL A 96 21.42 13.07 17.65
CA VAL A 96 21.01 14.44 17.97
C VAL A 96 19.93 14.85 16.98
N VAL A 97 18.73 15.11 17.47
CA VAL A 97 17.52 15.37 16.66
C VAL A 97 16.80 16.60 17.18
N GLY A 98 15.94 17.18 16.34
CA GLY A 98 14.99 18.19 16.78
C GLY A 98 13.67 17.55 17.19
N VAL A 99 13.12 17.98 18.31
CA VAL A 99 11.78 17.55 18.78
C VAL A 99 10.93 18.77 19.06
N HIS A 100 9.67 18.73 18.69
CA HIS A 100 8.63 19.64 19.19
C HIS A 100 7.31 18.88 19.40
N LEU A 101 6.39 19.50 20.12
CA LEU A 101 5.04 18.96 20.33
C LEU A 101 4.21 19.09 19.05
N LYS A 102 3.22 18.24 18.91
CA LYS A 102 2.22 18.32 17.85
C LYS A 102 0.82 18.10 18.41
N GLY A 103 -0.13 18.44 17.61
CA GLY A 103 -1.56 18.25 17.85
C GLY A 103 -2.35 19.49 17.47
N ALA A 104 -3.66 19.30 17.40
CA ALA A 104 -4.63 20.36 17.18
C ALA A 104 -5.82 20.14 18.12
N TRP A 105 -6.97 20.68 17.80
CA TRP A 105 -8.19 20.53 18.60
C TRP A 105 -8.47 19.06 18.92
N GLY A 106 -8.66 18.78 20.21
CA GLY A 106 -8.91 17.45 20.74
C GLY A 106 -7.68 16.57 20.95
N SER A 107 -6.65 16.67 20.08
CA SER A 107 -5.46 15.81 20.14
C SER A 107 -4.26 16.42 20.85
N TRP A 108 -4.17 17.76 20.93
CA TRP A 108 -3.05 18.43 21.58
C TRP A 108 -3.02 18.14 23.09
N ARG A 109 -1.85 17.80 23.59
CA ARG A 109 -1.53 17.66 25.03
C ARG A 109 -0.16 18.27 25.28
N ASP A 110 0.01 18.91 26.42
CA ASP A 110 1.30 19.38 26.90
C ASP A 110 2.19 18.21 27.39
N VAL A 111 3.39 18.54 27.85
CA VAL A 111 4.37 17.56 28.35
C VAL A 111 3.98 16.90 29.67
N TYR A 112 2.95 17.35 30.34
CA TYR A 112 2.42 16.71 31.56
C TYR A 112 1.34 15.67 31.26
N GLY A 113 0.78 15.74 30.06
CA GLY A 113 -0.18 14.77 29.55
C GLY A 113 0.46 13.80 28.55
N LYS A 114 -0.36 13.09 27.81
CA LYS A 114 0.10 12.22 26.72
C LYS A 114 0.43 13.07 25.48
N ALA A 115 1.57 13.74 25.50
CA ALA A 115 2.03 14.59 24.42
C ALA A 115 2.29 13.79 23.12
N ALA A 116 1.97 14.38 21.97
CA ALA A 116 2.39 13.87 20.67
C ALA A 116 3.63 14.63 20.19
N PHE A 117 4.49 13.98 19.42
CA PHE A 117 5.78 14.52 19.05
C PHE A 117 6.01 14.49 17.52
N LYS A 118 6.65 15.54 17.00
CA LYS A 118 7.34 15.51 15.73
C LYS A 118 8.84 15.47 15.96
N ILE A 119 9.54 14.64 15.21
CA ILE A 119 10.99 14.49 15.28
C ILE A 119 11.57 14.84 13.91
N LYS A 120 12.56 15.72 13.89
CA LYS A 120 13.37 16.07 12.71
C LYS A 120 14.78 15.54 12.92
N MET A 121 15.15 14.52 12.14
CA MET A 121 16.45 13.85 12.26
C MET A 121 17.62 14.78 11.91
N ASP A 122 17.42 15.67 10.94
CA ASP A 122 18.42 16.58 10.40
C ASP A 122 18.30 18.02 10.93
N ALA A 123 17.67 18.23 12.08
CA ALA A 123 17.49 19.57 12.64
C ALA A 123 18.81 20.24 13.04
N PHE A 124 19.74 19.46 13.61
CA PHE A 124 21.02 19.93 14.13
C PHE A 124 22.22 19.25 13.45
N VAL A 125 22.00 18.13 12.78
CA VAL A 125 23.03 17.38 12.04
C VAL A 125 22.56 17.22 10.60
N ALA A 126 23.13 18.01 9.70
CA ALA A 126 22.71 18.06 8.31
C ALA A 126 22.75 16.68 7.62
N GLY A 127 21.68 16.32 6.93
CA GLY A 127 21.56 15.07 6.20
C GLY A 127 21.38 13.81 7.06
N GLN A 128 21.26 13.95 8.38
CA GLN A 128 21.04 12.82 9.27
C GLN A 128 19.66 12.17 9.04
N THR A 129 19.63 10.86 8.98
CA THR A 129 18.39 10.08 8.83
C THR A 129 18.43 8.83 9.72
N LEU A 130 17.27 8.30 10.07
CA LEU A 130 17.11 6.96 10.65
C LEU A 130 16.61 6.03 9.54
N LEU A 131 17.44 5.11 9.08
CA LEU A 131 17.09 4.16 8.01
C LEU A 131 16.52 4.85 6.74
N GLY A 132 17.03 6.04 6.42
CA GLY A 132 16.57 6.86 5.30
C GLY A 132 15.39 7.79 5.62
N VAL A 133 14.83 7.76 6.83
CA VAL A 133 13.73 8.62 7.28
C VAL A 133 14.27 9.89 7.94
N SER A 134 13.85 11.06 7.48
CA SER A 134 14.25 12.37 8.03
C SER A 134 13.23 12.97 8.99
N ARG A 135 11.97 12.50 8.95
CA ARG A 135 10.86 13.00 9.78
C ARG A 135 10.11 11.83 10.38
N ILE A 136 9.81 11.89 11.68
CA ILE A 136 9.03 10.89 12.42
C ILE A 136 7.90 11.62 13.13
N THR A 137 6.68 11.08 13.02
CA THR A 137 5.49 11.59 13.69
C THR A 137 4.99 10.56 14.69
N LEU A 138 4.93 10.93 15.97
CA LEU A 138 4.41 10.10 17.05
C LEU A 138 3.06 10.63 17.49
N ASN A 139 1.99 9.98 17.04
CA ASN A 139 0.63 10.31 17.46
C ASN A 139 0.33 9.70 18.83
N ASN A 140 -0.28 10.50 19.70
CA ASN A 140 -0.64 10.09 21.05
C ASN A 140 -1.92 9.26 21.15
N MET A 141 -2.69 9.16 20.07
CA MET A 141 -3.93 8.37 19.94
C MET A 141 -5.01 8.72 21.00
N VAL A 142 -5.00 9.94 21.57
CA VAL A 142 -5.96 10.32 22.62
C VAL A 142 -7.39 10.45 22.12
N GLN A 143 -7.60 10.53 20.79
CA GLN A 143 -8.92 10.56 20.15
C GLN A 143 -9.35 9.19 19.61
N ASP A 144 -8.49 8.17 19.71
CA ASP A 144 -8.78 6.78 19.34
C ASP A 144 -8.61 5.85 20.56
N PRO A 145 -9.65 5.60 21.33
CA PRO A 145 -9.56 4.72 22.49
C PRO A 145 -9.26 3.26 22.13
N SER A 146 -9.40 2.86 20.86
CA SER A 146 -9.06 1.54 20.39
C SER A 146 -7.56 1.37 20.09
N TYR A 147 -6.86 2.46 19.79
CA TYR A 147 -5.47 2.53 19.34
C TYR A 147 -5.20 1.95 17.94
N ILE A 148 -6.23 1.56 17.15
CA ILE A 148 -6.05 0.83 15.90
C ILE A 148 -6.64 1.51 14.66
N HIS A 149 -7.38 2.61 14.81
CA HIS A 149 -8.10 3.26 13.71
C HIS A 149 -7.16 3.70 12.57
N GLU A 150 -6.09 4.44 12.90
CA GLU A 150 -5.14 4.92 11.87
C GLU A 150 -4.42 3.75 11.17
N ALA A 151 -4.03 2.72 11.92
CA ALA A 151 -3.35 1.56 11.35
C ALA A 151 -4.21 0.84 10.29
N LEU A 152 -5.50 0.65 10.58
CA LEU A 152 -6.46 0.01 9.68
C LEU A 152 -6.78 0.90 8.48
N THR A 153 -7.06 2.17 8.72
CA THR A 153 -7.51 3.12 7.70
C THR A 153 -6.41 3.43 6.70
N TYR A 154 -5.20 3.75 7.15
CA TYR A 154 -4.07 3.97 6.24
C TYR A 154 -3.71 2.69 5.46
N ARG A 155 -3.82 1.51 6.08
CA ARG A 155 -3.64 0.25 5.36
C ARG A 155 -4.62 0.10 4.21
N LEU A 156 -5.89 0.43 4.43
CA LEU A 156 -6.91 0.37 3.39
C LEU A 156 -6.59 1.33 2.23
N PHE A 157 -6.26 2.61 2.52
CA PHE A 157 -5.87 3.58 1.50
C PHE A 157 -4.72 3.07 0.64
N ARG A 158 -3.65 2.54 1.26
CA ARG A 158 -2.50 2.01 0.52
C ARG A 158 -2.87 0.84 -0.38
N ASN A 159 -3.72 -0.06 0.08
CA ASN A 159 -4.15 -1.21 -0.73
C ASN A 159 -5.13 -0.83 -1.86
N LEU A 160 -5.74 0.34 -1.77
CA LEU A 160 -6.54 0.94 -2.83
C LEU A 160 -5.70 1.70 -3.87
N GLY A 161 -4.38 1.79 -3.67
CA GLY A 161 -3.45 2.50 -4.54
C GLY A 161 -3.34 4.00 -4.26
N ILE A 162 -3.87 4.46 -3.12
CA ILE A 162 -3.75 5.86 -2.67
C ILE A 162 -2.50 5.97 -1.79
N PRO A 163 -1.53 6.85 -2.12
CA PRO A 163 -0.40 7.11 -1.24
C PRO A 163 -0.87 7.58 0.14
N ALA A 164 -0.52 6.82 1.14
CA ALA A 164 -0.89 7.08 2.53
C ALA A 164 0.23 6.66 3.47
N PRO A 165 0.31 7.24 4.68
CA PRO A 165 1.32 6.90 5.69
C PRO A 165 1.36 5.41 6.03
N ARG A 166 2.55 4.85 6.20
CA ARG A 166 2.75 3.59 6.92
C ARG A 166 2.62 3.85 8.42
N THR A 167 2.30 2.83 9.19
CA THR A 167 2.14 2.94 10.64
C THR A 167 2.81 1.80 11.38
N GLY A 168 3.34 2.10 12.56
CA GLY A 168 3.86 1.13 13.51
C GLY A 168 3.72 1.68 14.93
N TYR A 169 4.01 0.89 15.94
CA TYR A 169 3.85 1.31 17.33
C TYR A 169 5.19 1.51 18.03
N ALA A 170 5.22 2.45 18.99
CA ALA A 170 6.36 2.65 19.87
C ALA A 170 5.92 3.01 21.28
N ASN A 171 6.58 2.44 22.29
CA ASN A 171 6.61 2.99 23.64
C ASN A 171 7.58 4.17 23.65
N VAL A 172 7.11 5.31 24.13
CA VAL A 172 7.87 6.57 24.10
C VAL A 172 8.23 6.99 25.52
N SER A 173 9.50 7.38 25.71
CA SER A 173 9.95 8.01 26.97
C SER A 173 10.71 9.30 26.69
N LEU A 174 10.60 10.27 27.57
CA LEU A 174 11.32 11.53 27.54
C LEU A 174 11.87 11.84 28.94
N ASN A 175 13.20 11.98 29.06
CA ASN A 175 13.90 12.20 30.34
C ASN A 175 13.53 11.17 31.43
N GLY A 176 13.31 9.92 31.04
CA GLY A 176 12.91 8.83 31.92
C GLY A 176 11.41 8.78 32.25
N ILE A 177 10.65 9.80 31.86
CA ILE A 177 9.18 9.80 32.01
C ILE A 177 8.59 8.91 30.89
N ASN A 178 7.75 7.96 31.28
CA ASN A 178 7.05 7.10 30.32
C ASN A 178 5.82 7.83 29.76
N TYR A 179 5.79 8.06 28.45
CA TYR A 179 4.66 8.64 27.72
C TYR A 179 3.70 7.59 27.14
N GLY A 180 3.98 6.31 27.37
CA GLY A 180 3.13 5.20 26.93
C GLY A 180 3.21 4.89 25.44
N LEU A 181 2.20 4.20 24.97
CA LEU A 181 2.09 3.73 23.60
C LEU A 181 1.72 4.86 22.63
N HIS A 182 2.52 5.03 21.59
CA HIS A 182 2.28 5.98 20.50
C HIS A 182 2.21 5.26 19.17
N LEU A 183 1.46 5.82 18.23
CA LEU A 183 1.51 5.40 16.84
C LEU A 183 2.59 6.20 16.11
N ASN A 184 3.58 5.51 15.58
CA ASN A 184 4.54 6.06 14.65
C ASN A 184 3.91 6.11 13.26
N VAL A 185 3.56 7.31 12.80
CA VAL A 185 2.94 7.56 11.50
C VAL A 185 3.98 8.11 10.53
N GLU A 186 4.13 7.48 9.37
CA GLU A 186 5.01 8.00 8.31
C GLU A 186 4.58 9.41 7.93
N THR A 187 5.49 10.36 8.03
CA THR A 187 5.17 11.76 7.74
C THR A 187 4.96 11.97 6.24
N PRO A 188 3.82 12.53 5.79
CA PRO A 188 3.64 12.92 4.40
C PRO A 188 4.69 13.95 4.00
N ASN A 189 5.57 13.57 3.09
CA ASN A 189 6.65 14.39 2.58
C ASN A 189 7.19 13.84 1.25
N LYS A 190 8.20 14.51 0.68
CA LYS A 190 8.85 14.07 -0.56
C LYS A 190 9.43 12.65 -0.48
N GLN A 191 9.87 12.19 0.69
CA GLN A 191 10.41 10.83 0.84
C GLN A 191 9.31 9.77 0.75
N MET A 192 8.16 10.00 1.42
CA MET A 192 6.98 9.12 1.31
C MET A 192 6.51 9.06 -0.14
N LEU A 193 6.35 10.20 -0.81
CA LEU A 193 5.89 10.26 -2.21
C LEU A 193 6.87 9.58 -3.17
N LYS A 194 8.18 9.76 -2.98
CA LYS A 194 9.21 9.07 -3.78
C LYS A 194 9.10 7.54 -3.69
N ARG A 195 8.74 6.99 -2.53
CA ARG A 195 8.50 5.55 -2.36
C ARG A 195 7.34 5.06 -3.22
N TRP A 196 6.37 5.92 -3.51
CA TRP A 196 5.26 5.66 -4.43
C TRP A 196 5.57 5.96 -5.89
N GLY A 197 6.80 6.36 -6.21
CA GLY A 197 7.18 6.78 -7.56
C GLY A 197 6.58 8.13 -7.98
N VAL A 198 6.14 8.94 -7.00
CA VAL A 198 5.52 10.24 -7.23
C VAL A 198 6.52 11.33 -6.90
N SER A 199 6.72 12.28 -7.83
CA SER A 199 7.49 13.50 -7.56
C SER A 199 6.63 14.53 -6.81
N SER A 200 7.29 15.54 -6.23
CA SER A 200 6.61 16.59 -5.49
C SER A 200 7.33 17.91 -5.70
N LYS A 201 6.72 18.78 -6.48
CA LYS A 201 7.10 20.20 -6.58
C LYS A 201 6.62 20.94 -5.33
N HIS A 202 5.31 20.83 -5.04
CA HIS A 202 4.69 21.38 -3.83
C HIS A 202 3.83 20.33 -3.12
N LEU A 203 3.86 20.39 -1.81
CA LEU A 203 2.93 19.67 -0.93
C LEU A 203 2.25 20.71 -0.04
N TYR A 204 0.92 20.83 -0.15
CA TYR A 204 0.11 21.71 0.67
C TYR A 204 -0.70 20.89 1.67
N LYS A 205 -0.90 21.47 2.85
CA LYS A 205 -1.72 20.89 3.89
C LYS A 205 -3.06 21.59 3.96
N GLY A 206 -4.14 20.84 3.81
CA GLY A 206 -5.51 21.28 4.07
C GLY A 206 -5.92 20.89 5.48
N ALA A 207 -5.96 21.85 6.41
CA ALA A 207 -6.26 21.59 7.82
C ALA A 207 -6.80 22.84 8.53
N VAL A 208 -7.32 22.61 9.75
CA VAL A 208 -7.70 23.70 10.66
C VAL A 208 -6.57 24.76 10.77
N PRO A 209 -6.93 26.03 11.04
CA PRO A 209 -8.25 26.50 11.46
C PRO A 209 -9.20 26.88 10.33
N TYR A 210 -8.76 26.82 9.08
CA TYR A 210 -9.51 27.43 7.97
C TYR A 210 -10.46 26.48 7.26
N PHE A 211 -10.34 25.16 7.43
CA PHE A 211 -11.14 24.15 6.71
C PHE A 211 -11.14 24.41 5.20
N PRO A 212 -9.96 24.45 4.56
CA PRO A 212 -9.82 24.92 3.20
C PRO A 212 -10.58 24.05 2.21
N ASP A 213 -11.23 24.69 1.24
CA ASP A 213 -11.79 24.04 0.08
C ASP A 213 -11.28 24.76 -1.19
N PHE A 214 -11.51 24.19 -2.34
CA PHE A 214 -10.85 24.59 -3.59
C PHE A 214 -11.57 25.73 -4.32
N TYR A 215 -11.90 26.81 -3.62
CA TYR A 215 -12.48 28.01 -4.24
C TYR A 215 -11.36 28.92 -4.78
N ARG A 216 -11.64 29.63 -5.88
CA ARG A 216 -10.74 30.68 -6.36
C ARG A 216 -10.42 31.68 -5.25
N GLY A 217 -9.13 31.96 -5.04
CA GLY A 217 -8.67 32.90 -4.02
C GLY A 217 -8.53 32.31 -2.62
N SER A 218 -8.67 30.98 -2.46
CA SER A 218 -8.50 30.30 -1.16
C SER A 218 -7.08 29.84 -0.88
N GLU A 219 -6.07 30.25 -1.69
CA GLU A 219 -4.66 29.83 -1.55
C GLU A 219 -4.13 30.06 -0.13
N TRP A 220 -4.48 31.18 0.48
CA TRP A 220 -4.05 31.58 1.82
C TRP A 220 -4.54 30.64 2.95
N MET A 221 -5.52 29.79 2.66
CA MET A 221 -6.04 28.79 3.61
C MET A 221 -5.15 27.53 3.67
N PHE A 222 -4.27 27.35 2.68
CA PHE A 222 -3.42 26.17 2.57
C PHE A 222 -2.03 26.46 3.10
N ALA A 223 -1.53 25.62 4.00
CA ALA A 223 -0.15 25.70 4.47
C ALA A 223 0.79 24.99 3.49
N VAL A 224 1.89 25.62 3.11
CA VAL A 224 2.96 25.01 2.33
C VAL A 224 3.81 24.14 3.25
N GLU A 225 3.65 22.83 3.14
CA GLU A 225 4.45 21.85 3.91
C GLU A 225 5.81 21.60 3.23
N SER A 226 5.85 21.67 1.90
CA SER A 226 7.07 21.47 1.12
C SER A 226 6.95 22.19 -0.22
N GLY A 227 8.03 22.80 -0.67
CA GLY A 227 8.09 23.59 -1.90
C GLY A 227 8.38 25.07 -1.61
N SER A 228 8.15 25.92 -2.60
CA SER A 228 8.31 27.37 -2.47
C SER A 228 7.10 28.00 -1.79
N GLN A 229 7.33 28.77 -0.74
CA GLN A 229 6.26 29.59 -0.14
C GLN A 229 5.95 30.86 -0.95
N ALA A 230 6.90 31.31 -1.78
CA ALA A 230 6.76 32.50 -2.59
C ALA A 230 6.07 32.25 -3.95
N ASP A 231 6.06 31.02 -4.44
CA ASP A 231 5.43 30.63 -5.69
C ASP A 231 4.39 29.54 -5.43
N VAL A 232 3.13 29.91 -5.36
CA VAL A 232 1.97 29.03 -5.22
C VAL A 232 1.11 29.01 -6.50
N SER A 233 1.72 29.30 -7.64
CA SER A 233 1.02 29.43 -8.94
C SER A 233 0.35 28.12 -9.38
N ASP A 234 0.87 26.96 -9.02
CA ASP A 234 0.26 25.68 -9.28
C ASP A 234 -1.08 25.50 -8.51
N LEU A 235 -1.12 25.88 -7.24
CA LEU A 235 -2.35 25.91 -6.47
C LEU A 235 -3.35 26.91 -7.05
N THR A 236 -2.92 28.16 -7.35
CA THR A 236 -3.77 29.17 -7.96
C THR A 236 -4.39 28.71 -9.29
N ASN A 237 -3.60 28.07 -10.14
CA ASN A 237 -4.07 27.51 -11.39
C ASN A 237 -5.09 26.37 -11.17
N PHE A 238 -4.85 25.51 -10.19
CA PHE A 238 -5.79 24.44 -9.84
C PHE A 238 -7.11 24.99 -9.30
N LEU A 239 -7.07 26.01 -8.44
CA LEU A 239 -8.27 26.68 -7.93
C LEU A 239 -9.07 27.35 -9.05
N ALA A 240 -8.41 27.88 -10.07
CA ALA A 240 -9.08 28.49 -11.22
C ALA A 240 -9.88 27.49 -12.06
N LEU A 241 -9.53 26.20 -12.06
CA LEU A 241 -10.30 25.16 -12.75
C LEU A 241 -11.72 25.01 -12.16
N GLN A 242 -11.91 25.44 -10.92
CA GLN A 242 -13.17 25.31 -10.21
C GLN A 242 -14.23 26.34 -10.64
N ASP A 243 -13.91 27.27 -11.52
CA ASP A 243 -14.88 28.23 -12.05
C ASP A 243 -15.83 27.64 -13.10
N SER A 244 -15.49 26.47 -13.63
CA SER A 244 -16.33 25.72 -14.58
C SER A 244 -17.12 24.62 -13.89
N ASP A 245 -18.18 24.14 -14.55
CA ASP A 245 -19.03 23.04 -14.07
C ASP A 245 -19.23 21.97 -15.16
N GLY A 246 -19.85 20.87 -14.78
CA GLY A 246 -20.27 19.80 -15.67
C GLY A 246 -19.11 19.20 -16.47
N GLU A 247 -19.32 19.05 -17.79
CA GLU A 247 -18.34 18.45 -18.69
C GLU A 247 -17.03 19.24 -18.76
N THR A 248 -17.10 20.57 -18.77
CA THR A 248 -15.90 21.43 -18.83
C THR A 248 -15.04 21.25 -17.60
N TRP A 249 -15.65 21.29 -16.42
CA TRP A 249 -14.95 21.04 -15.17
C TRP A 249 -14.34 19.63 -15.16
N PHE A 250 -15.10 18.60 -15.52
CA PHE A 250 -14.64 17.23 -15.51
C PHE A 250 -13.45 16.99 -16.44
N ASN A 251 -13.49 17.57 -17.65
CA ASN A 251 -12.39 17.47 -18.60
C ASN A 251 -11.12 18.20 -18.09
N ASN A 252 -11.29 19.41 -17.53
CA ASN A 252 -10.18 20.14 -16.93
C ASN A 252 -9.55 19.38 -15.76
N MET A 253 -10.36 18.83 -14.87
CA MET A 253 -9.88 18.04 -13.73
C MET A 253 -9.18 16.75 -14.18
N SER A 254 -9.71 16.05 -15.18
CA SER A 254 -9.13 14.82 -15.73
C SER A 254 -7.77 15.05 -16.40
N ASN A 255 -7.47 16.27 -16.83
CA ASN A 255 -6.16 16.64 -17.36
C ASN A 255 -5.09 16.77 -16.26
N VAL A 256 -5.46 17.06 -15.03
CA VAL A 256 -4.53 17.31 -13.92
C VAL A 256 -4.60 16.28 -12.80
N LEU A 257 -5.72 15.56 -12.67
CA LEU A 257 -5.95 14.53 -11.65
C LEU A 257 -6.27 13.17 -12.27
N ASP A 258 -5.98 12.11 -11.55
CA ASP A 258 -6.62 10.80 -11.73
C ASP A 258 -7.97 10.81 -11.02
N MET A 259 -9.06 10.89 -11.78
CA MET A 259 -10.42 10.97 -11.25
C MET A 259 -10.86 9.68 -10.53
N GLU A 260 -10.33 8.50 -10.93
CA GLU A 260 -10.57 7.26 -10.20
C GLU A 260 -9.86 7.30 -8.84
N ALA A 261 -8.58 7.67 -8.78
CA ALA A 261 -7.85 7.77 -7.53
C ALA A 261 -8.51 8.76 -6.56
N LEU A 262 -8.94 9.93 -7.05
CA LEU A 262 -9.64 10.94 -6.26
C LEU A 262 -10.94 10.39 -5.66
N THR A 263 -11.80 9.79 -6.50
CA THR A 263 -13.10 9.27 -6.05
C THR A 263 -12.97 8.01 -5.19
N VAL A 264 -11.92 7.19 -5.37
CA VAL A 264 -11.56 6.09 -4.46
C VAL A 264 -11.17 6.65 -3.09
N GLY A 265 -10.43 7.76 -3.03
CA GLY A 265 -10.12 8.46 -1.78
C GLY A 265 -11.41 8.85 -1.04
N TRP A 266 -12.34 9.53 -1.71
CA TRP A 266 -13.62 9.93 -1.12
C TRP A 266 -14.47 8.73 -0.67
N ALA A 267 -14.60 7.71 -1.51
CA ALA A 267 -15.35 6.51 -1.16
C ALA A 267 -14.74 5.80 0.07
N THR A 268 -13.42 5.91 0.25
CA THR A 268 -12.72 5.37 1.43
C THR A 268 -13.02 6.20 2.67
N GLU A 269 -13.04 7.54 2.58
CA GLU A 269 -13.44 8.40 3.70
C GLU A 269 -14.87 8.08 4.17
N PHE A 270 -15.83 7.93 3.25
CA PHE A 270 -17.19 7.53 3.58
C PHE A 270 -17.25 6.13 4.22
N PHE A 271 -16.56 5.15 3.64
CA PHE A 271 -16.54 3.78 4.16
C PHE A 271 -15.95 3.69 5.57
N THR A 272 -14.88 4.42 5.83
CA THR A 272 -14.21 4.44 7.14
C THR A 272 -14.91 5.33 8.15
N GLY A 273 -15.88 6.14 7.74
CA GLY A 273 -16.52 7.13 8.59
C GLY A 273 -15.59 8.28 8.95
N HIS A 274 -14.67 8.66 8.06
CA HIS A 274 -13.73 9.76 8.28
C HIS A 274 -14.43 11.11 8.18
N TRP A 275 -15.21 11.44 9.20
CA TRP A 275 -16.01 12.67 9.25
C TRP A 275 -15.15 13.94 9.24
N ASP A 276 -13.93 13.86 9.78
CA ASP A 276 -12.99 14.97 9.86
C ASP A 276 -12.02 15.03 8.65
N GLY A 277 -12.35 14.31 7.58
CA GLY A 277 -11.64 14.32 6.30
C GLY A 277 -12.15 15.41 5.35
N TYR A 278 -11.70 15.32 4.07
CA TYR A 278 -12.08 16.26 3.04
C TYR A 278 -13.59 16.24 2.75
N VAL A 279 -14.18 15.05 2.62
CA VAL A 279 -15.57 14.92 2.13
C VAL A 279 -16.62 15.55 3.02
N LEU A 280 -16.39 15.67 4.32
CA LEU A 280 -17.33 16.30 5.24
C LEU A 280 -16.79 17.59 5.86
N ASN A 281 -15.63 17.52 6.49
CA ASN A 281 -15.12 18.65 7.26
C ASN A 281 -14.11 19.51 6.51
N ARG A 282 -13.70 19.13 5.28
CA ARG A 282 -12.63 19.80 4.50
C ARG A 282 -11.37 20.00 5.32
N ASN A 283 -10.97 18.95 6.04
CA ASN A 283 -9.87 18.91 6.96
C ASN A 283 -9.02 17.66 6.71
N ASN A 284 -7.89 17.54 7.33
CA ASN A 284 -7.06 16.33 7.38
C ASN A 284 -6.75 15.72 6.01
N TYR A 285 -6.24 16.53 5.10
CA TYR A 285 -5.72 16.05 3.82
C TYR A 285 -4.45 16.83 3.41
N PHE A 286 -3.69 16.25 2.52
CA PHE A 286 -2.65 16.95 1.77
C PHE A 286 -2.99 16.95 0.30
N ILE A 287 -2.50 17.96 -0.41
CA ILE A 287 -2.55 18.00 -1.86
C ILE A 287 -1.14 18.16 -2.41
N ASN A 288 -0.73 17.23 -3.25
CA ASN A 288 0.57 17.22 -3.91
C ASN A 288 0.46 17.67 -5.35
N PHE A 289 1.34 18.57 -5.75
CA PHE A 289 1.60 18.92 -7.14
C PHE A 289 2.93 18.34 -7.55
N ASP A 290 2.93 17.51 -8.59
CA ASP A 290 4.17 16.91 -9.10
C ASP A 290 4.91 17.88 -10.04
N ASP A 291 6.09 17.47 -10.51
CA ASP A 291 6.92 18.28 -11.42
C ASP A 291 6.28 18.47 -12.81
N ASN A 292 5.25 17.70 -13.15
CA ASN A 292 4.51 17.76 -14.42
C ASN A 292 3.15 18.48 -14.28
N GLY A 293 2.85 19.05 -13.12
CA GLY A 293 1.59 19.73 -12.82
C GLY A 293 0.43 18.78 -12.56
N LYS A 294 0.68 17.47 -12.32
CA LYS A 294 -0.34 16.54 -11.86
C LYS A 294 -0.59 16.72 -10.38
N VAL A 295 -1.84 16.55 -10.01
CA VAL A 295 -2.35 16.79 -8.66
C VAL A 295 -2.78 15.48 -8.03
N MET A 296 -2.53 15.32 -6.73
CA MET A 296 -2.92 14.15 -5.96
C MET A 296 -3.34 14.57 -4.55
N MET A 297 -4.49 14.07 -4.10
CA MET A 297 -4.94 14.25 -2.71
C MET A 297 -4.51 13.05 -1.87
N LEU A 298 -4.01 13.31 -0.65
CA LEU A 298 -3.51 12.30 0.29
C LEU A 298 -4.30 12.41 1.61
N PRO A 299 -4.68 11.27 2.22
CA PRO A 299 -5.37 11.27 3.51
C PRO A 299 -4.43 11.61 4.67
N TRP A 300 -4.97 12.25 5.70
CA TRP A 300 -4.29 12.54 6.95
C TRP A 300 -5.25 12.46 8.14
N GLY A 301 -4.74 12.35 9.38
CA GLY A 301 -5.52 12.47 10.61
C GLY A 301 -6.74 11.56 10.68
N VAL A 302 -6.59 10.28 10.37
CA VAL A 302 -7.68 9.30 10.26
C VAL A 302 -7.97 8.57 11.58
N ASP A 303 -7.59 9.15 12.72
CA ASP A 303 -7.75 8.57 14.05
C ASP A 303 -9.22 8.51 14.51
N GLN A 304 -10.07 9.43 14.04
CA GLN A 304 -11.49 9.45 14.36
C GLN A 304 -12.39 8.69 13.36
N THR A 305 -11.83 7.70 12.65
CA THR A 305 -12.58 6.77 11.79
C THR A 305 -13.30 5.69 12.60
N TRP A 306 -14.19 4.91 11.97
CA TRP A 306 -14.90 3.74 12.52
C TRP A 306 -15.85 4.07 13.71
N ASN A 307 -16.14 5.35 13.96
CA ASN A 307 -17.05 5.78 15.01
C ASN A 307 -18.52 5.82 14.58
N GLY A 308 -18.80 5.76 13.28
CA GLY A 308 -20.13 5.76 12.68
C GLY A 308 -20.03 5.68 11.17
N GLY A 309 -21.15 5.40 10.52
CA GLY A 309 -21.26 5.47 9.06
C GLY A 309 -21.54 6.89 8.61
N LEU A 310 -21.13 7.21 7.39
CA LEU A 310 -21.46 8.46 6.69
C LEU A 310 -22.47 8.20 5.59
N ASP A 311 -23.26 9.21 5.25
CA ASP A 311 -24.14 9.15 4.09
C ASP A 311 -23.31 9.28 2.80
N TYR A 312 -23.25 8.22 2.03
CA TYR A 312 -22.50 8.15 0.77
C TYR A 312 -22.97 9.11 -0.32
N GLY A 313 -24.10 9.79 -0.12
CA GLY A 313 -24.71 10.72 -1.08
C GLY A 313 -24.67 12.18 -0.61
N SER A 314 -24.04 12.50 0.52
CA SER A 314 -24.04 13.85 1.08
C SER A 314 -22.62 14.33 1.42
N SER A 315 -22.22 15.46 0.87
CA SER A 315 -20.93 16.12 1.14
C SER A 315 -21.03 17.62 0.93
N PRO A 316 -20.53 18.45 1.84
CA PRO A 316 -20.44 19.89 1.63
C PRO A 316 -19.23 20.32 0.78
N ALA A 317 -18.27 19.41 0.51
CA ALA A 317 -17.03 19.73 -0.16
C ALA A 317 -17.24 20.01 -1.65
N LEU A 318 -16.55 21.03 -2.17
CA LEU A 318 -16.75 21.55 -3.53
C LEU A 318 -16.55 20.49 -4.61
N LEU A 319 -15.42 19.77 -4.55
CA LEU A 319 -15.08 18.82 -5.62
C LEU A 319 -16.06 17.64 -5.67
N THR A 320 -16.53 17.15 -4.51
CA THR A 320 -17.53 16.09 -4.46
C THR A 320 -18.86 16.55 -5.02
N ASN A 321 -19.31 17.76 -4.68
CA ASN A 321 -20.55 18.33 -5.22
C ASN A 321 -20.50 18.50 -6.75
N LYS A 322 -19.40 19.02 -7.27
CA LYS A 322 -19.22 19.16 -8.73
C LYS A 322 -19.23 17.78 -9.44
N CYS A 323 -18.57 16.79 -8.86
CA CYS A 323 -18.54 15.44 -9.38
C CYS A 323 -19.94 14.80 -9.37
N TRP A 324 -20.67 14.91 -8.26
CA TRP A 324 -21.99 14.27 -8.13
C TRP A 324 -23.09 14.95 -8.98
N ASN A 325 -22.91 16.21 -9.30
CA ASN A 325 -23.80 16.93 -10.22
C ASN A 325 -23.49 16.66 -11.71
N TYR A 326 -22.46 15.86 -12.02
CA TYR A 326 -22.12 15.47 -13.38
C TYR A 326 -22.06 13.93 -13.49
N GLU A 327 -23.05 13.33 -14.15
CA GLU A 327 -23.27 11.87 -14.18
C GLU A 327 -22.01 11.05 -14.57
N PRO A 328 -21.17 11.44 -15.57
CA PRO A 328 -19.96 10.68 -15.86
C PRO A 328 -18.98 10.61 -14.69
N CYS A 329 -18.81 11.69 -13.92
CA CYS A 329 -18.00 11.68 -12.72
C CYS A 329 -18.64 10.86 -11.59
N PHE A 330 -19.95 11.03 -11.39
CA PHE A 330 -20.68 10.26 -10.37
C PHE A 330 -20.66 8.75 -10.66
N ALA A 331 -20.64 8.36 -11.94
CA ALA A 331 -20.48 6.96 -12.33
C ALA A 331 -19.10 6.41 -11.90
N ILE A 332 -18.01 7.19 -12.03
CA ILE A 332 -16.69 6.81 -11.54
C ILE A 332 -16.72 6.64 -10.02
N TYR A 333 -17.33 7.59 -9.28
CA TYR A 333 -17.47 7.48 -7.83
C TYR A 333 -18.20 6.20 -7.39
N ARG A 334 -19.30 5.82 -8.08
CA ARG A 334 -20.02 4.56 -7.81
C ARG A 334 -19.13 3.33 -8.02
N GLN A 335 -18.31 3.32 -9.08
CA GLN A 335 -17.35 2.24 -9.30
C GLN A 335 -16.23 2.24 -8.24
N SER A 336 -15.83 3.41 -7.79
CA SER A 336 -14.86 3.55 -6.68
C SER A 336 -15.40 2.96 -5.38
N MET A 337 -16.66 3.18 -5.05
CA MET A 337 -17.30 2.51 -3.90
C MET A 337 -17.28 0.98 -4.05
N ALA A 338 -17.55 0.45 -5.24
CA ALA A 338 -17.48 -0.99 -5.51
C ALA A 338 -16.03 -1.52 -5.35
N LYS A 339 -15.03 -0.76 -5.81
CA LYS A 339 -13.61 -1.08 -5.62
C LYS A 339 -13.24 -1.11 -4.13
N VAL A 340 -13.66 -0.11 -3.34
CA VAL A 340 -13.43 -0.07 -1.89
C VAL A 340 -14.07 -1.28 -1.21
N SER A 341 -15.33 -1.59 -1.50
CA SER A 341 -16.04 -2.77 -0.97
C SER A 341 -15.27 -4.08 -1.22
N ARG A 342 -14.80 -4.26 -2.45
CA ARG A 342 -14.04 -5.46 -2.83
C ARG A 342 -12.69 -5.56 -2.13
N ILE A 343 -11.91 -4.48 -2.12
CA ILE A 343 -10.57 -4.47 -1.50
C ILE A 343 -10.67 -4.62 0.01
N ALA A 344 -11.63 -3.94 0.67
CA ALA A 344 -11.83 -4.07 2.11
C ALA A 344 -12.19 -5.50 2.53
N ARG A 345 -12.99 -6.22 1.73
CA ARG A 345 -13.27 -7.66 1.96
C ARG A 345 -12.00 -8.50 1.83
N ASN A 346 -11.23 -8.29 0.77
CA ASN A 346 -10.02 -9.08 0.51
C ASN A 346 -8.94 -8.88 1.58
N LEU A 347 -8.86 -7.69 2.16
CA LEU A 347 -7.91 -7.36 3.23
C LEU A 347 -8.24 -8.02 4.57
N ASN A 348 -9.48 -8.49 4.76
CA ASN A 348 -9.95 -9.01 6.04
C ASN A 348 -9.62 -8.09 7.23
N LEU A 349 -10.00 -6.82 7.10
CA LEU A 349 -9.72 -5.79 8.13
C LEU A 349 -10.13 -6.20 9.55
N PRO A 350 -11.25 -6.95 9.78
CA PRO A 350 -11.57 -7.46 11.11
C PRO A 350 -10.49 -8.37 11.71
N LEU A 351 -9.86 -9.23 10.90
CA LEU A 351 -8.74 -10.07 11.35
C LEU A 351 -7.51 -9.23 11.64
N MET A 352 -7.20 -8.25 10.79
CA MET A 352 -6.11 -7.30 11.04
C MET A 352 -6.33 -6.56 12.37
N ALA A 353 -7.53 -6.04 12.61
CA ALA A 353 -7.89 -5.38 13.86
C ALA A 353 -7.63 -6.28 15.08
N THR A 354 -8.04 -7.55 15.01
CA THR A 354 -7.79 -8.54 16.05
C THR A 354 -6.29 -8.74 16.31
N ASN A 355 -5.50 -8.93 15.24
CA ASN A 355 -4.06 -9.19 15.36
C ASN A 355 -3.29 -7.98 15.90
N VAL A 356 -3.59 -6.78 15.41
CA VAL A 356 -2.98 -5.54 15.91
C VAL A 356 -3.34 -5.32 17.37
N SER A 357 -4.62 -5.47 17.75
CA SER A 357 -5.06 -5.39 19.16
C SER A 357 -4.27 -6.35 20.06
N ALA A 358 -4.13 -7.60 19.65
CA ALA A 358 -3.37 -8.60 20.40
C ALA A 358 -1.89 -8.18 20.58
N ALA A 359 -1.28 -7.61 19.55
CA ALA A 359 0.11 -7.17 19.59
C ALA A 359 0.34 -5.99 20.56
N ILE A 360 -0.62 -5.06 20.67
CA ILE A 360 -0.45 -3.84 21.45
C ILE A 360 -1.03 -3.91 22.88
N ASN A 361 -1.93 -4.84 23.20
CA ASN A 361 -2.69 -4.82 24.45
C ASN A 361 -1.84 -4.92 25.72
N ALA A 362 -0.68 -5.58 25.67
CA ALA A 362 0.27 -5.59 26.80
C ALA A 362 0.80 -4.16 27.11
N HIS A 363 1.04 -3.36 26.08
CA HIS A 363 1.52 -1.98 26.18
C HIS A 363 0.41 -1.00 26.53
N VAL A 364 -0.81 -1.21 26.03
CA VAL A 364 -2.00 -0.44 26.45
C VAL A 364 -2.27 -0.61 27.94
N ARG A 365 -2.05 -1.81 28.49
CA ARG A 365 -2.22 -2.07 29.94
C ARG A 365 -1.28 -1.23 30.80
N THR A 366 -0.08 -0.96 30.32
CA THR A 366 0.97 -0.23 31.04
C THR A 366 1.10 1.23 30.61
N ASP A 367 0.21 1.71 29.75
CA ASP A 367 0.20 3.11 29.31
C ASP A 367 -0.29 4.01 30.45
N PRO A 368 0.56 4.93 30.96
CA PRO A 368 0.23 5.75 32.10
C PRO A 368 -0.88 6.78 31.85
N PHE A 369 -1.16 7.08 30.59
CA PHE A 369 -2.16 8.05 30.15
C PHE A 369 -3.34 7.40 29.42
N GLY A 370 -3.34 6.07 29.31
CA GLY A 370 -4.38 5.34 28.60
C GLY A 370 -5.67 5.20 29.43
N SER A 371 -6.78 4.95 28.75
CA SER A 371 -8.09 4.65 29.38
C SER A 371 -8.13 3.25 30.02
N GLY A 372 -7.03 2.53 30.02
CA GLY A 372 -6.89 1.17 30.52
C GLY A 372 -7.34 0.10 29.51
N LEU A 373 -6.85 -1.12 29.73
CA LEU A 373 -7.06 -2.24 28.79
C LEU A 373 -8.54 -2.58 28.57
N THR A 374 -9.38 -2.51 29.63
CA THR A 374 -10.81 -2.82 29.52
C THR A 374 -11.52 -1.89 28.54
N SER A 375 -11.28 -0.58 28.65
CA SER A 375 -11.86 0.42 27.75
C SER A 375 -11.33 0.26 26.33
N ALA A 376 -10.03 0.02 26.17
CA ALA A 376 -9.41 -0.20 24.88
C ALA A 376 -9.96 -1.48 24.20
N ALA A 377 -10.08 -2.58 24.94
CA ALA A 377 -10.63 -3.83 24.41
C ALA A 377 -12.09 -3.67 23.97
N TRP A 378 -12.89 -2.89 24.73
CA TRP A 378 -14.25 -2.56 24.32
C TRP A 378 -14.27 -1.76 23.02
N ALA A 379 -13.43 -0.73 22.92
CA ALA A 379 -13.31 0.10 21.71
C ALA A 379 -12.81 -0.70 20.51
N GLN A 380 -11.83 -1.60 20.69
CA GLN A 380 -11.33 -2.51 19.66
C GLN A 380 -12.44 -3.44 19.13
N ASN A 381 -13.21 -4.05 20.04
CA ASN A 381 -14.35 -4.89 19.65
C ASN A 381 -15.43 -4.09 18.91
N ASN A 382 -15.71 -2.86 19.35
CA ASN A 382 -16.62 -1.97 18.64
C ASN A 382 -16.10 -1.62 17.23
N THR A 383 -14.81 -1.36 17.07
CA THR A 383 -14.18 -1.13 15.77
C THR A 383 -14.34 -2.35 14.86
N ILE A 384 -14.10 -3.57 15.36
CA ILE A 384 -14.30 -4.82 14.61
C ILE A 384 -15.76 -4.98 14.17
N TRP A 385 -16.69 -4.67 15.04
CA TRP A 385 -18.13 -4.70 14.72
C TRP A 385 -18.46 -3.67 13.64
N ARG A 386 -17.98 -2.43 13.77
CA ARG A 386 -18.18 -1.35 12.78
C ARG A 386 -17.60 -1.70 11.42
N LEU A 387 -16.42 -2.29 11.37
CA LEU A 387 -15.82 -2.78 10.12
C LEU A 387 -16.74 -3.76 9.38
N ARG A 388 -17.36 -4.70 10.10
CA ARG A 388 -18.30 -5.67 9.52
C ARG A 388 -19.59 -5.01 9.06
N ASP A 389 -20.15 -4.14 9.87
CA ASP A 389 -21.38 -3.40 9.60
C ASP A 389 -21.22 -2.49 8.38
N GLN A 390 -20.21 -1.64 8.35
CA GLN A 390 -19.93 -0.75 7.22
C GLN A 390 -19.66 -1.53 5.93
N LEU A 391 -18.99 -2.67 6.01
CA LEU A 391 -18.76 -3.51 4.85
C LEU A 391 -20.07 -4.12 4.31
N ALA A 392 -21.00 -4.50 5.18
CA ALA A 392 -22.33 -4.97 4.77
C ALA A 392 -23.14 -3.85 4.11
N ILE A 393 -23.15 -2.65 4.73
CA ILE A 393 -23.84 -1.46 4.19
C ILE A 393 -23.28 -1.11 2.81
N LEU A 394 -21.96 -0.95 2.69
CA LEU A 394 -21.33 -0.58 1.42
C LEU A 394 -21.58 -1.65 0.35
N SER A 395 -21.47 -2.92 0.71
CA SER A 395 -21.73 -4.03 -0.22
C SER A 395 -23.18 -4.00 -0.75
N SER A 396 -24.15 -3.71 0.11
CA SER A 396 -25.56 -3.55 -0.29
C SER A 396 -25.75 -2.31 -1.18
N THR A 397 -25.11 -1.19 -0.83
CA THR A 397 -25.19 0.06 -1.57
C THR A 397 -24.67 -0.08 -3.01
N VAL A 398 -23.56 -0.80 -3.20
CA VAL A 398 -22.93 -0.94 -4.53
C VAL A 398 -23.55 -2.04 -5.39
N GLN A 399 -24.26 -2.99 -4.80
CA GLN A 399 -24.79 -4.16 -5.49
C GLN A 399 -25.52 -3.84 -6.82
N PRO A 400 -26.39 -2.84 -6.91
CA PRO A 400 -27.16 -2.61 -8.12
C PRO A 400 -26.34 -2.15 -9.33
N TYR A 401 -25.18 -1.52 -9.12
CA TYR A 401 -24.37 -0.90 -10.19
C TYR A 401 -22.93 -1.39 -10.25
N ASP A 402 -22.55 -2.36 -9.43
CA ASP A 402 -21.18 -2.92 -9.44
C ASP A 402 -20.91 -3.64 -10.77
N THR A 403 -19.88 -3.20 -11.47
CA THR A 403 -19.35 -3.80 -12.71
C THR A 403 -17.93 -4.33 -12.54
N THR A 404 -17.47 -4.50 -11.31
CA THR A 404 -16.11 -4.99 -11.03
C THR A 404 -16.00 -6.51 -11.26
N LEU A 405 -14.77 -6.96 -11.53
CA LEU A 405 -14.42 -8.38 -11.64
C LEU A 405 -13.80 -8.87 -10.33
N SER A 406 -14.33 -9.95 -9.76
CA SER A 406 -13.75 -10.61 -8.60
C SER A 406 -12.56 -11.49 -8.97
N SER A 407 -12.61 -12.11 -10.15
CA SER A 407 -11.47 -12.88 -10.67
C SER A 407 -11.41 -12.84 -12.18
N VAL A 408 -10.20 -12.93 -12.69
CA VAL A 408 -9.91 -13.17 -14.11
C VAL A 408 -8.88 -14.29 -14.20
N ARG A 409 -9.10 -15.23 -15.11
CA ARG A 409 -8.14 -16.27 -15.46
C ARG A 409 -7.84 -16.22 -16.93
N VAL A 410 -6.57 -16.30 -17.29
CA VAL A 410 -6.09 -16.41 -18.67
C VAL A 410 -5.37 -17.73 -18.80
N ASN A 411 -5.83 -18.60 -19.70
CA ASN A 411 -5.34 -20.00 -19.82
C ASN A 411 -5.31 -20.73 -18.47
N ASN A 412 -6.36 -20.58 -17.66
CA ASN A 412 -6.53 -21.12 -16.30
C ASN A 412 -5.57 -20.55 -15.23
N LEU A 413 -4.67 -19.65 -15.57
CA LEU A 413 -3.80 -18.96 -14.60
C LEU A 413 -4.48 -17.67 -14.11
N ALA A 414 -4.36 -17.39 -12.81
CA ALA A 414 -4.90 -16.16 -12.23
C ALA A 414 -4.22 -14.94 -12.87
N TYR A 415 -5.04 -13.95 -13.22
CA TYR A 415 -4.58 -12.69 -13.83
C TYR A 415 -4.79 -11.55 -12.85
N ASN A 416 -3.74 -10.77 -12.60
CA ASN A 416 -3.83 -9.54 -11.83
C ASN A 416 -4.16 -8.37 -12.76
N GLN A 417 -5.24 -7.64 -12.47
CA GLN A 417 -5.68 -6.52 -13.28
C GLN A 417 -4.56 -5.48 -13.50
N GLY A 418 -4.44 -5.01 -14.74
CA GLY A 418 -3.43 -4.04 -15.13
C GLY A 418 -2.08 -4.63 -15.58
N GLN A 419 -1.82 -5.90 -15.32
CA GLN A 419 -0.61 -6.57 -15.81
C GLN A 419 -0.76 -7.04 -17.26
N THR A 420 0.35 -7.11 -17.99
CA THR A 420 0.36 -7.72 -19.32
C THR A 420 0.55 -9.23 -19.19
N VAL A 421 -0.31 -10.00 -19.83
CA VAL A 421 -0.15 -11.46 -19.96
C VAL A 421 0.76 -11.77 -21.12
N TYR A 422 1.87 -12.43 -20.84
CA TYR A 422 2.82 -12.84 -21.87
C TYR A 422 2.53 -14.26 -22.35
N LEU A 423 2.43 -14.45 -23.65
CA LEU A 423 2.03 -15.69 -24.31
C LEU A 423 3.16 -16.20 -25.20
N ALA A 424 3.32 -17.51 -25.28
CA ALA A 424 4.34 -18.16 -26.09
C ALA A 424 4.24 -17.76 -27.57
N ALA A 425 5.38 -17.80 -28.27
CA ALA A 425 5.42 -17.57 -29.69
C ALA A 425 4.52 -18.58 -30.44
N GLY A 426 3.78 -18.08 -31.44
CA GLY A 426 2.84 -18.89 -32.21
C GLY A 426 1.47 -19.10 -31.57
N THR A 427 1.22 -18.58 -30.34
CA THR A 427 -0.10 -18.59 -29.75
C THR A 427 -1.10 -17.84 -30.61
N LYS A 428 -2.19 -18.47 -30.99
CA LYS A 428 -3.24 -17.92 -31.87
C LYS A 428 -4.51 -17.56 -31.10
N THR A 429 -4.77 -18.24 -30.00
CA THR A 429 -5.97 -18.08 -29.18
C THR A 429 -5.61 -18.14 -27.71
N VAL A 430 -6.47 -17.61 -26.87
CA VAL A 430 -6.34 -17.64 -25.40
C VAL A 430 -7.72 -17.88 -24.79
N SER A 431 -7.77 -18.68 -23.74
CA SER A 431 -8.97 -18.85 -22.92
C SER A 431 -9.00 -17.79 -21.84
N ILE A 432 -10.11 -17.07 -21.73
CA ILE A 432 -10.34 -16.07 -20.67
C ILE A 432 -11.60 -16.44 -19.92
N GLN A 433 -11.47 -16.61 -18.61
CA GLN A 433 -12.57 -16.84 -17.70
C GLN A 433 -12.65 -15.67 -16.73
N VAL A 434 -13.86 -15.16 -16.51
CA VAL A 434 -14.09 -14.01 -15.63
C VAL A 434 -15.22 -14.32 -14.67
N THR A 435 -15.12 -13.78 -13.47
CA THR A 435 -16.20 -13.80 -12.48
C THR A 435 -16.43 -12.36 -12.03
N THR A 436 -17.68 -11.94 -12.02
CA THR A 436 -18.09 -10.62 -11.53
C THR A 436 -18.09 -10.59 -10.01
N SER A 437 -17.84 -9.42 -9.42
CA SER A 437 -17.93 -9.23 -7.96
C SER A 437 -19.38 -9.34 -7.47
N GLN A 438 -20.34 -9.00 -8.33
CA GLN A 438 -21.76 -9.07 -8.09
C GLN A 438 -22.38 -10.18 -8.94
N GLY A 439 -23.02 -11.18 -8.30
CA GLY A 439 -23.52 -12.38 -8.99
C GLY A 439 -24.60 -12.15 -10.04
N LEU A 440 -25.32 -11.01 -9.98
CA LEU A 440 -26.33 -10.64 -10.98
C LEU A 440 -25.77 -9.76 -12.11
N ALA A 441 -24.53 -9.30 -12.01
CA ALA A 441 -23.86 -8.61 -13.09
C ALA A 441 -23.44 -9.61 -14.18
N LYS A 442 -23.53 -9.18 -15.44
CA LYS A 442 -23.20 -10.02 -16.60
C LYS A 442 -21.86 -9.62 -17.20
N ALA A 443 -20.92 -10.54 -17.31
CA ALA A 443 -19.66 -10.33 -18.00
C ALA A 443 -19.69 -10.98 -19.39
N GLU A 444 -19.31 -10.23 -20.40
CA GLU A 444 -19.24 -10.69 -21.81
C GLU A 444 -17.86 -10.42 -22.37
N LEU A 445 -17.16 -11.50 -22.77
CA LEU A 445 -15.93 -11.37 -23.52
C LEU A 445 -16.26 -10.89 -24.94
N GLN A 446 -15.64 -9.79 -25.35
CA GLN A 446 -15.82 -9.28 -26.70
C GLN A 446 -15.07 -10.16 -27.71
N PRO A 447 -15.60 -10.30 -28.93
CA PRO A 447 -14.94 -11.07 -29.98
C PRO A 447 -13.49 -10.60 -30.16
N MET A 448 -12.57 -11.54 -30.07
CA MET A 448 -11.15 -11.30 -30.24
C MET A 448 -10.69 -12.06 -31.50
N GLY A 449 -10.03 -11.36 -32.40
CA GLY A 449 -9.43 -11.99 -33.57
C GLY A 449 -8.27 -12.92 -33.22
N THR A 450 -7.72 -13.58 -34.20
CA THR A 450 -6.51 -14.39 -34.04
C THR A 450 -5.35 -13.52 -33.52
N LEU A 451 -4.72 -13.95 -32.44
CA LEU A 451 -3.59 -13.25 -31.84
C LEU A 451 -2.41 -13.19 -32.82
N ARG A 452 -1.74 -12.05 -32.84
CA ARG A 452 -0.55 -11.78 -33.67
C ARG A 452 0.66 -11.55 -32.75
N PRO A 453 1.89 -11.78 -33.22
CA PRO A 453 3.08 -11.39 -32.46
C PRO A 453 3.03 -9.91 -32.03
N GLY A 454 3.47 -9.61 -30.81
CA GLY A 454 3.41 -8.30 -30.22
C GLY A 454 2.16 -8.08 -29.35
N LEU A 455 1.80 -6.82 -29.16
CA LEU A 455 0.73 -6.43 -28.24
C LEU A 455 -0.66 -6.69 -28.86
N ASN A 456 -1.48 -7.40 -28.12
CA ASN A 456 -2.89 -7.66 -28.37
C ASN A 456 -3.70 -7.20 -27.14
N SER A 457 -5.01 -7.18 -27.26
CA SER A 457 -5.90 -6.89 -26.13
C SER A 457 -7.15 -7.74 -26.22
N ALA A 458 -7.55 -8.31 -25.08
CA ALA A 458 -8.90 -8.82 -24.90
C ALA A 458 -9.72 -7.81 -24.11
N TRP A 459 -11.01 -7.77 -24.36
CA TRP A 459 -11.94 -6.87 -23.68
C TRP A 459 -13.09 -7.67 -23.09
N VAL A 460 -13.38 -7.37 -21.83
CA VAL A 460 -14.55 -7.92 -21.13
C VAL A 460 -15.46 -6.74 -20.79
N VAL A 461 -16.69 -6.77 -21.30
CA VAL A 461 -17.72 -5.80 -20.92
C VAL A 461 -18.53 -6.40 -19.78
N VAL A 462 -18.56 -5.71 -18.66
CA VAL A 462 -19.40 -6.08 -17.51
C VAL A 462 -20.58 -5.13 -17.45
N THR A 463 -21.78 -5.68 -17.50
CA THR A 463 -23.03 -4.94 -17.31
C THR A 463 -23.54 -5.19 -15.90
N SER A 464 -23.84 -4.12 -15.17
CA SER A 464 -24.35 -4.16 -13.79
C SER A 464 -25.70 -4.86 -13.67
N ALA A 465 -26.06 -5.28 -12.46
CA ALA A 465 -27.34 -5.95 -12.17
C ALA A 465 -28.55 -5.10 -12.57
N ASN A 466 -28.49 -3.77 -12.41
CA ASN A 466 -29.55 -2.84 -12.81
C ASN A 466 -29.58 -2.53 -14.32
N LYS A 467 -28.62 -3.06 -15.09
CA LYS A 467 -28.47 -2.88 -16.54
C LYS A 467 -28.24 -1.43 -17.02
N LYS A 468 -27.99 -0.51 -16.11
CA LYS A 468 -27.78 0.93 -16.40
C LYS A 468 -26.32 1.33 -16.46
N THR A 469 -25.43 0.51 -15.92
CA THR A 469 -23.98 0.77 -15.88
C THR A 469 -23.24 -0.37 -16.56
N PHE A 470 -22.22 -0.04 -17.34
CA PHE A 470 -21.32 -1.02 -17.92
C PHE A 470 -19.89 -0.50 -17.87
N THR A 471 -18.94 -1.41 -17.76
CA THR A 471 -17.51 -1.10 -17.77
C THR A 471 -16.77 -2.07 -18.68
N SER A 472 -15.86 -1.54 -19.49
CA SER A 472 -14.98 -2.33 -20.35
C SER A 472 -13.64 -2.57 -19.65
N HIS A 473 -13.34 -3.82 -19.34
CA HIS A 473 -12.08 -4.23 -18.72
C HIS A 473 -11.11 -4.71 -19.79
N LYS A 474 -9.97 -4.03 -19.92
CA LYS A 474 -8.89 -4.41 -20.86
C LYS A 474 -7.97 -5.43 -20.22
N ILE A 475 -7.67 -6.50 -20.94
CA ILE A 475 -6.65 -7.50 -20.60
C ILE A 475 -5.55 -7.42 -21.65
N PRO A 476 -4.42 -6.76 -21.36
CA PRO A 476 -3.32 -6.68 -22.32
C PRO A 476 -2.64 -8.04 -22.48
N LEU A 477 -2.43 -8.47 -23.72
CA LEU A 477 -1.82 -9.74 -24.08
C LEU A 477 -0.60 -9.45 -24.95
N TYR A 478 0.53 -10.04 -24.66
CA TYR A 478 1.72 -9.93 -25.50
C TYR A 478 2.12 -11.31 -26.00
N VAL A 479 2.07 -11.52 -27.30
CA VAL A 479 2.53 -12.76 -27.93
C VAL A 479 3.97 -12.56 -28.39
N TYR A 480 4.86 -13.42 -27.90
CA TYR A 480 6.24 -13.37 -28.36
C TYR A 480 6.35 -13.72 -29.86
N SER A 481 7.31 -13.11 -30.54
CA SER A 481 7.69 -13.54 -31.85
C SER A 481 8.46 -14.87 -31.77
N ASN A 482 8.50 -15.65 -32.86
CA ASN A 482 9.33 -16.86 -32.93
C ASN A 482 10.84 -16.55 -32.90
N LEU A 483 11.23 -15.31 -32.72
CA LEU A 483 12.63 -14.91 -32.65
C LEU A 483 13.26 -15.50 -31.38
N VAL A 484 14.32 -16.24 -31.61
CA VAL A 484 15.25 -16.67 -30.56
C VAL A 484 16.06 -15.44 -30.15
N ASN A 485 16.03 -15.07 -28.86
CA ASN A 485 16.88 -14.00 -28.37
C ASN A 485 18.30 -14.53 -28.22
N TYR A 486 19.20 -14.04 -29.06
CA TYR A 486 20.62 -14.35 -28.98
C TYR A 486 21.35 -13.29 -28.17
N SER A 487 22.19 -13.74 -27.27
CA SER A 487 23.11 -12.88 -26.53
C SER A 487 24.49 -13.53 -26.45
N SER A 488 25.52 -12.72 -26.53
CA SER A 488 26.89 -13.13 -26.40
C SER A 488 27.46 -12.56 -25.11
N VAL A 489 27.68 -13.40 -24.11
CA VAL A 489 28.15 -12.96 -22.80
C VAL A 489 29.63 -13.29 -22.66
N SER A 490 30.48 -12.26 -22.58
CA SER A 490 31.93 -12.36 -22.46
C SER A 490 32.38 -12.45 -21.01
N PHE A 491 33.39 -13.28 -20.76
CA PHE A 491 33.99 -13.52 -19.44
C PHE A 491 35.51 -13.31 -19.49
N HIS A 492 36.09 -13.00 -18.36
CA HIS A 492 37.55 -13.02 -18.24
C HIS A 492 38.11 -14.43 -18.49
N ALA A 493 39.34 -14.51 -18.97
CA ALA A 493 39.97 -15.77 -19.33
C ALA A 493 39.98 -16.77 -18.15
N ASN A 494 39.53 -18.00 -18.42
CA ASN A 494 39.41 -19.08 -17.44
C ASN A 494 38.64 -18.72 -16.15
N SER A 495 37.75 -17.74 -16.21
CA SER A 495 36.98 -17.22 -15.08
C SER A 495 35.45 -17.25 -15.41
N ALA A 496 34.64 -17.33 -14.36
CA ALA A 496 33.20 -17.11 -14.42
C ALA A 496 32.80 -15.65 -14.11
N VAL A 497 33.78 -14.76 -13.95
CA VAL A 497 33.54 -13.32 -13.80
C VAL A 497 33.33 -12.71 -15.18
N PRO A 498 32.17 -12.09 -15.46
CA PRO A 498 31.91 -11.46 -16.75
C PRO A 498 32.78 -10.21 -16.94
N THR A 499 33.09 -9.89 -18.19
CA THR A 499 33.66 -8.58 -18.56
C THR A 499 32.59 -7.49 -18.45
N PHE A 500 32.98 -6.22 -18.61
CA PHE A 500 32.01 -5.12 -18.67
C PHE A 500 30.97 -5.32 -19.79
N GLU A 501 31.39 -5.73 -20.97
CA GLU A 501 30.52 -6.10 -22.08
C GLU A 501 29.63 -7.29 -21.72
N GLY A 502 30.15 -8.30 -21.03
CA GLY A 502 29.38 -9.44 -20.54
C GLY A 502 28.31 -9.06 -19.54
N LEU A 503 28.56 -8.09 -18.65
CA LEU A 503 27.56 -7.52 -17.75
C LEU A 503 26.46 -6.81 -18.52
N THR A 504 26.82 -5.96 -19.48
CA THR A 504 25.87 -5.22 -20.32
C THR A 504 24.97 -6.18 -21.11
N ASN A 505 25.56 -7.20 -21.75
CA ASN A 505 24.81 -8.17 -22.55
C ASN A 505 23.92 -9.07 -21.70
N THR A 506 24.32 -9.39 -20.46
CA THR A 506 23.44 -10.07 -19.49
C THR A 506 22.24 -9.21 -19.14
N GLY A 507 22.43 -7.92 -18.87
CA GLY A 507 21.33 -6.97 -18.60
C GLY A 507 20.38 -6.81 -19.79
N LEU A 508 20.89 -6.79 -21.02
CA LEU A 508 20.08 -6.78 -22.24
C LEU A 508 19.27 -8.08 -22.37
N LEU A 509 19.87 -9.24 -22.10
CA LEU A 509 19.17 -10.53 -22.08
C LEU A 509 18.04 -10.53 -21.02
N GLU A 510 18.32 -10.09 -19.80
CA GLU A 510 17.31 -9.93 -18.72
C GLU A 510 16.15 -9.06 -19.17
N SER A 511 16.44 -7.90 -19.79
CA SER A 511 15.41 -6.96 -20.24
C SER A 511 14.58 -7.49 -21.40
N SER A 512 15.15 -8.36 -22.24
CA SER A 512 14.48 -8.97 -23.40
C SER A 512 13.61 -10.17 -23.02
N LEU A 513 13.88 -10.82 -21.89
CA LEU A 513 13.19 -12.01 -21.40
C LEU A 513 12.18 -11.68 -20.30
N LYS A 514 11.23 -10.79 -20.58
CA LYS A 514 10.18 -10.48 -19.59
C LYS A 514 9.12 -11.55 -19.65
N SER A 515 9.04 -12.50 -18.69
CA SER A 515 7.80 -13.22 -18.45
C SER A 515 7.82 -14.34 -17.43
N THR A 516 6.59 -14.70 -16.98
CA THR A 516 6.21 -15.90 -16.23
C THR A 516 6.09 -17.18 -17.07
N ILE A 517 6.54 -17.19 -18.32
CA ILE A 517 6.40 -18.30 -19.27
C ILE A 517 7.69 -19.11 -19.31
N ASN A 518 7.51 -20.39 -19.59
CA ASN A 518 8.59 -21.37 -19.73
C ASN A 518 9.64 -20.94 -20.76
N ILE A 519 10.87 -20.74 -20.31
CA ILE A 519 11.99 -20.35 -21.16
C ILE A 519 12.96 -21.53 -21.26
N GLN A 520 13.32 -21.88 -22.47
CA GLN A 520 14.42 -22.79 -22.74
C GLN A 520 15.67 -21.98 -23.10
N ILE A 521 16.78 -22.25 -22.40
CA ILE A 521 18.07 -21.63 -22.68
C ILE A 521 19.02 -22.67 -23.26
N GLU A 522 19.54 -22.42 -24.46
CA GLU A 522 20.61 -23.17 -25.07
C GLU A 522 21.89 -22.34 -24.94
N VAL A 523 22.93 -22.92 -24.37
CA VAL A 523 24.21 -22.24 -24.16
C VAL A 523 25.31 -23.00 -24.83
N THR A 524 26.10 -22.31 -25.63
CA THR A 524 27.30 -22.88 -26.28
C THR A 524 28.56 -22.13 -25.87
N MET A 525 29.64 -22.85 -25.64
CA MET A 525 30.97 -22.31 -25.35
C MET A 525 32.02 -23.11 -26.08
N ALA A 526 32.99 -22.43 -26.68
CA ALA A 526 34.16 -23.09 -27.23
C ALA A 526 35.10 -23.54 -26.08
N LYS A 527 35.66 -24.74 -26.20
CA LYS A 527 36.63 -25.26 -25.25
C LYS A 527 37.92 -24.43 -25.29
N PRO A 528 38.37 -23.84 -24.18
CA PRO A 528 39.66 -23.17 -24.10
C PRO A 528 40.80 -24.17 -24.40
N LYS A 529 41.73 -23.78 -25.29
CA LYS A 529 42.86 -24.63 -25.66
C LYS A 529 43.71 -25.06 -24.47
N THR A 530 43.76 -24.24 -23.43
CA THR A 530 44.55 -24.45 -22.21
C THR A 530 43.89 -25.37 -21.18
N LEU A 531 42.62 -25.75 -21.37
CA LEU A 531 41.87 -26.56 -20.43
C LEU A 531 41.60 -27.97 -20.93
N THR A 532 41.61 -28.94 -20.01
CA THR A 532 41.04 -30.26 -20.32
C THR A 532 39.54 -30.16 -20.49
N THR A 533 38.93 -31.13 -21.16
CA THR A 533 37.47 -31.16 -21.43
C THR A 533 36.68 -31.14 -20.10
N ALA A 534 37.15 -31.83 -19.08
CA ALA A 534 36.53 -31.84 -17.74
C ALA A 534 36.53 -30.43 -17.11
N LYS A 535 37.68 -29.76 -17.06
CA LYS A 535 37.84 -28.41 -16.52
C LYS A 535 37.02 -27.38 -17.35
N ALA A 536 36.95 -27.54 -18.67
CA ALA A 536 36.16 -26.70 -19.53
C ALA A 536 34.64 -26.86 -19.27
N LYS A 537 34.13 -28.06 -19.03
CA LYS A 537 32.74 -28.30 -18.62
C LYS A 537 32.42 -27.66 -17.28
N THR A 538 33.31 -27.76 -16.29
CA THR A 538 33.15 -27.12 -14.98
C THR A 538 33.09 -25.59 -15.11
N LEU A 539 33.98 -25.00 -15.90
CA LEU A 539 34.00 -23.56 -16.17
C LEU A 539 32.71 -23.10 -16.88
N MET A 540 32.25 -23.86 -17.87
CA MET A 540 30.99 -23.58 -18.54
C MET A 540 29.81 -23.61 -17.59
N ALA A 541 29.71 -24.62 -16.73
CA ALA A 541 28.66 -24.73 -15.73
C ALA A 541 28.64 -23.53 -14.76
N SER A 542 29.80 -23.05 -14.31
CA SER A 542 29.92 -21.87 -13.45
C SER A 542 29.44 -20.58 -14.16
N ARG A 543 29.78 -20.41 -15.44
CA ARG A 543 29.34 -19.29 -16.26
C ARG A 543 27.83 -19.31 -16.52
N VAL A 544 27.27 -20.49 -16.79
CA VAL A 544 25.82 -20.69 -16.97
C VAL A 544 25.08 -20.37 -15.67
N ASN A 545 25.60 -20.84 -14.53
CA ASN A 545 25.01 -20.54 -13.21
C ASN A 545 24.98 -19.04 -12.92
N TYR A 546 26.00 -18.29 -13.34
CA TYR A 546 25.98 -16.83 -13.24
C TYR A 546 24.79 -16.24 -14.01
N ILE A 547 24.60 -16.59 -15.28
CA ILE A 547 23.47 -16.09 -16.10
C ILE A 547 22.13 -16.50 -15.48
N VAL A 548 21.98 -17.77 -15.10
CA VAL A 548 20.76 -18.31 -14.51
C VAL A 548 20.41 -17.60 -13.20
N SER A 549 21.41 -17.32 -12.34
CA SER A 549 21.19 -16.60 -11.08
C SER A 549 20.68 -15.17 -11.32
N LYS A 550 21.22 -14.48 -12.32
CA LYS A 550 20.78 -13.15 -12.72
C LYS A 550 19.34 -13.15 -13.25
N LEU A 551 19.01 -14.07 -14.15
CA LEU A 551 17.65 -14.22 -14.68
C LEU A 551 16.65 -14.53 -13.55
N LYS A 552 16.99 -15.42 -12.61
CA LYS A 552 16.15 -15.73 -11.45
C LYS A 552 15.95 -14.53 -10.54
N ALA A 553 16.99 -13.73 -10.30
CA ALA A 553 16.89 -12.50 -9.52
C ALA A 553 15.95 -11.47 -10.15
N SER A 554 15.82 -11.51 -11.49
CA SER A 554 14.88 -10.68 -12.28
C SER A 554 13.48 -11.33 -12.44
N GLY A 555 13.19 -12.40 -11.69
CA GLY A 555 11.89 -13.09 -11.74
C GLY A 555 11.73 -14.05 -12.94
N ILE A 556 12.81 -14.33 -13.68
CA ILE A 556 12.78 -15.23 -14.85
C ILE A 556 13.31 -16.60 -14.42
N SER A 557 12.47 -17.63 -14.53
CA SER A 557 12.83 -19.01 -14.18
C SER A 557 12.95 -19.88 -15.43
N PRO A 558 14.16 -20.16 -15.92
CA PRO A 558 14.35 -21.06 -17.07
C PRO A 558 13.95 -22.50 -16.70
N MET A 559 13.08 -23.13 -17.51
CA MET A 559 12.63 -24.50 -17.28
C MET A 559 13.62 -25.56 -17.78
N LYS A 560 14.34 -25.27 -18.84
CA LYS A 560 15.31 -26.18 -19.44
C LYS A 560 16.56 -25.43 -19.86
N ILE A 561 17.72 -25.94 -19.44
CA ILE A 561 19.01 -25.38 -19.79
C ILE A 561 19.81 -26.47 -20.48
N THR A 562 20.16 -26.26 -21.73
CA THR A 562 21.02 -27.16 -22.52
C THR A 562 22.39 -26.52 -22.69
N GLN A 563 23.46 -27.28 -22.37
CA GLN A 563 24.83 -26.81 -22.46
C GLN A 563 25.61 -27.61 -23.50
N THR A 564 26.25 -26.92 -24.42
CA THR A 564 27.06 -27.54 -25.46
C THR A 564 28.48 -26.96 -25.51
N LEU A 565 29.48 -27.81 -25.31
CA LEU A 565 30.88 -27.44 -25.43
C LEU A 565 31.32 -27.73 -26.87
N THR A 566 31.77 -26.71 -27.61
CA THR A 566 32.20 -26.83 -29.01
C THR A 566 33.73 -26.88 -29.11
N ALA A 567 34.22 -27.49 -30.19
CA ALA A 567 35.67 -27.54 -30.47
C ALA A 567 36.18 -26.20 -31.03
N THR A 568 35.33 -25.42 -31.70
CA THR A 568 35.66 -24.16 -32.36
C THR A 568 34.80 -23.02 -31.84
N GLY A 569 35.30 -21.79 -31.89
CA GLY A 569 34.61 -20.58 -31.44
C GLY A 569 35.41 -19.78 -30.41
N THR A 570 34.78 -18.81 -29.79
CA THR A 570 35.38 -17.91 -28.79
C THR A 570 35.33 -18.52 -27.40
N ALA A 571 36.48 -18.90 -26.85
CA ALA A 571 36.59 -19.64 -25.58
C ALA A 571 36.15 -18.88 -24.33
N ASN A 572 36.15 -17.55 -24.36
CA ASN A 572 35.79 -16.71 -23.22
C ASN A 572 34.38 -16.13 -23.32
N THR A 573 33.59 -16.61 -24.28
CA THR A 573 32.25 -16.12 -24.53
C THR A 573 31.24 -17.26 -24.47
N LEU A 574 30.13 -17.07 -23.73
CA LEU A 574 28.95 -17.91 -23.87
C LEU A 574 28.05 -17.33 -24.96
N GLN A 575 27.69 -18.13 -25.93
CA GLN A 575 26.59 -17.82 -26.81
C GLN A 575 25.30 -18.35 -26.16
N VAL A 576 24.37 -17.46 -25.92
CA VAL A 576 23.10 -17.77 -25.26
C VAL A 576 21.96 -17.60 -26.25
N ALA A 577 21.22 -18.65 -26.50
CA ALA A 577 19.98 -18.61 -27.26
C ALA A 577 18.82 -18.90 -26.33
N ALA A 578 17.99 -17.91 -26.10
CA ALA A 578 16.80 -18.04 -25.25
C ALA A 578 15.53 -18.07 -26.11
N LYS A 579 14.74 -19.11 -25.97
CA LYS A 579 13.48 -19.29 -26.71
C LYS A 579 12.35 -19.66 -25.74
N TYR A 580 11.15 -19.21 -26.05
CA TYR A 580 9.95 -19.56 -25.29
C TYR A 580 9.47 -20.93 -25.71
N THR A 581 9.16 -21.77 -24.73
CA THR A 581 8.55 -23.08 -25.00
C THR A 581 7.06 -23.02 -24.68
N LYS A 582 6.27 -23.83 -25.42
CA LYS A 582 4.83 -23.98 -25.21
C LYS A 582 4.49 -24.49 -23.81
#